data_efaa93e5ea9f14b1d9a335399ee0e5aa
#
_entry.id   efaa93e5ea9f14b1d9a335399ee0e5aa
#
_cell.length_a   1.000
_cell.length_b   1.000
_cell.length_c   1.000
_cell.angle_alpha   90.00
_cell.angle_beta   90.00
_cell.angle_gamma   90.00
#
_symmetry.space_group_name_H-M   'P 1'
#
loop_
_entity.id
_entity.type
_entity.pdbx_description
1 polymer ?
#
loop_
_entity_poly.entity_id
_entity_poly.type
_entity_poly.pdbx_seq_one_letter_code
_entity_poly.pdbx_strand_id
1 'polypeptide(L)'
;MKLKTSIAVLTGCLTIFLFLMLPVFLSMKEQKDQSVAAFKGSDFELKDMNNNIITQESFNGPLTAIFFGFTNCPDICPMTLNKMDIVMNRIKKNKKKDIKVFFISVDPKRDTPDVVKDYLSNFDNNFIGITGDPGEIFLLSQSWGIISQKIFFENGDYNIDHSSPVILLKDGKYIAKISHRDDIKKSIKLINKYL
;
A
#
# COMPACT_ATOMS: atom_id res chain seq x y z
N MET A 1 42.83 24.83 36.85
CA MET A 1 42.37 23.52 37.32
C MET A 1 40.87 23.29 37.02
N LYS A 2 39.98 24.27 37.16
CA LYS A 2 38.51 24.14 36.96
C LYS A 2 38.05 23.82 35.52
N LEU A 3 38.78 24.24 34.49
CA LEU A 3 38.38 24.02 33.06
C LEU A 3 38.55 22.56 32.65
N LYS A 4 39.62 21.88 33.08
CA LYS A 4 39.88 20.47 32.76
C LYS A 4 38.86 19.51 33.39
N THR A 5 38.38 19.82 34.60
CA THR A 5 37.33 19.04 35.26
C THR A 5 35.97 19.20 34.60
N SER A 6 35.63 20.43 34.11
CA SER A 6 34.37 20.66 33.38
C SER A 6 34.34 19.90 32.05
N ILE A 7 35.44 19.84 31.29
CA ILE A 7 35.53 19.11 30.05
C ILE A 7 35.39 17.60 30.30
N ALA A 8 36.04 17.06 31.30
CA ALA A 8 35.94 15.65 31.67
C ALA A 8 34.52 15.23 32.08
N VAL A 9 33.80 16.09 32.80
CA VAL A 9 32.39 15.84 33.15
C VAL A 9 31.49 15.90 31.90
N LEU A 10 31.67 16.86 31.03
CA LEU A 10 30.90 16.98 29.79
C LEU A 10 31.13 15.76 28.86
N THR A 11 32.35 15.30 28.69
CA THR A 11 32.64 14.10 27.88
C THR A 11 32.08 12.84 28.52
N GLY A 12 32.11 12.70 29.84
CA GLY A 12 31.49 11.57 30.56
C GLY A 12 29.97 11.57 30.41
N CYS A 13 29.31 12.71 30.53
CA CYS A 13 27.86 12.80 30.31
C CYS A 13 27.48 12.46 28.86
N LEU A 14 28.27 12.92 27.87
CA LEU A 14 28.02 12.64 26.45
C LEU A 14 28.18 11.15 26.12
N THR A 15 29.19 10.49 26.69
CA THR A 15 29.37 9.05 26.47
C THR A 15 28.29 8.21 27.12
N ILE A 16 27.84 8.57 28.32
CA ILE A 16 26.70 7.92 28.98
C ILE A 16 25.43 8.12 28.19
N PHE A 17 25.16 9.34 27.70
CA PHE A 17 24.00 9.63 26.87
C PHE A 17 23.99 8.83 25.57
N LEU A 18 25.14 8.74 24.86
CA LEU A 18 25.29 7.93 23.67
C LEU A 18 25.07 6.44 23.94
N PHE A 19 25.61 5.93 25.06
CA PHE A 19 25.45 4.53 25.44
C PHE A 19 24.01 4.18 25.78
N LEU A 20 23.26 5.08 26.39
CA LEU A 20 21.84 4.88 26.70
C LEU A 20 20.94 5.05 25.46
N MET A 21 21.29 5.93 24.52
CA MET A 21 20.49 6.20 23.33
C MET A 21 20.71 5.19 22.18
N LEU A 22 21.92 4.58 22.14
CA LEU A 22 22.25 3.62 21.07
C LEU A 22 21.30 2.41 21.06
N PRO A 23 21.01 1.70 22.19
CA PRO A 23 20.06 0.59 22.17
C PRO A 23 18.63 1.01 21.81
N VAL A 24 18.21 2.21 22.22
CA VAL A 24 16.89 2.76 21.84
C VAL A 24 16.85 3.00 20.34
N PHE A 25 17.88 3.58 19.76
CA PHE A 25 17.96 3.81 18.33
C PHE A 25 18.02 2.51 17.52
N LEU A 26 18.76 1.51 18.01
CA LEU A 26 18.84 0.18 17.40
C LEU A 26 17.49 -0.54 17.47
N SER A 27 16.81 -0.51 18.62
CA SER A 27 15.48 -1.12 18.76
C SER A 27 14.41 -0.43 17.90
N MET A 28 14.46 0.89 17.75
CA MET A 28 13.58 1.62 16.83
C MET A 28 13.83 1.25 15.36
N LYS A 29 15.08 1.01 14.98
CA LYS A 29 15.42 0.55 13.64
C LYS A 29 14.93 -0.88 13.39
N GLU A 30 15.13 -1.77 14.37
CA GLU A 30 14.66 -3.16 14.32
C GLU A 30 13.14 -3.26 14.30
N GLN A 31 12.44 -2.44 15.07
CA GLN A 31 10.98 -2.34 15.07
C GLN A 31 10.45 -1.79 13.73
N LYS A 32 11.17 -0.87 13.08
CA LYS A 32 10.84 -0.39 11.74
C LYS A 32 11.05 -1.47 10.68
N ASP A 33 12.12 -2.25 10.76
CA ASP A 33 12.38 -3.36 9.85
C ASP A 33 11.39 -4.53 10.08
N GLN A 34 10.99 -4.81 11.32
CA GLN A 34 9.96 -5.80 11.63
C GLN A 34 8.56 -5.34 11.16
N SER A 35 8.23 -4.06 11.26
CA SER A 35 6.96 -3.55 10.73
C SER A 35 6.91 -3.62 9.20
N VAL A 36 8.03 -3.47 8.53
CA VAL A 36 8.15 -3.65 7.06
C VAL A 36 8.11 -5.14 6.67
N ALA A 37 8.66 -6.03 7.51
CA ALA A 37 8.60 -7.48 7.30
C ALA A 37 7.21 -8.08 7.64
N ALA A 38 6.44 -7.43 8.53
CA ALA A 38 5.08 -7.85 8.90
C ALA A 38 4.03 -7.55 7.81
N PHE A 39 4.34 -6.74 6.80
CA PHE A 39 3.56 -6.59 5.57
C PHE A 39 3.81 -7.73 4.57
N LYS A 40 4.10 -8.92 5.03
CA LYS A 40 4.03 -10.13 4.25
C LYS A 40 2.57 -10.58 4.32
N GLY A 41 1.79 -10.28 3.27
CA GLY A 41 0.40 -10.71 3.18
C GLY A 41 0.27 -12.19 3.56
N SER A 42 -0.85 -12.55 4.18
CA SER A 42 -1.19 -13.95 4.44
C SER A 42 -1.23 -14.73 3.13
N ASP A 43 -0.91 -16.02 3.18
CA ASP A 43 -1.17 -16.89 2.04
C ASP A 43 -2.66 -16.86 1.75
N PHE A 44 -3.02 -16.61 0.49
CA PHE A 44 -4.39 -16.54 0.03
C PHE A 44 -4.51 -17.13 -1.36
N GLU A 45 -5.69 -17.56 -1.74
CA GLU A 45 -6.05 -17.94 -3.09
C GLU A 45 -7.37 -17.26 -3.45
N LEU A 46 -7.30 -16.22 -4.26
CA LEU A 46 -8.44 -15.48 -4.77
C LEU A 46 -8.51 -15.57 -6.29
N LYS A 47 -9.54 -14.99 -6.88
CA LYS A 47 -9.67 -14.89 -8.34
C LYS A 47 -9.68 -13.44 -8.78
N ASP A 48 -9.08 -13.19 -9.94
CA ASP A 48 -9.26 -11.92 -10.61
C ASP A 48 -10.62 -11.84 -11.36
N MET A 49 -10.89 -10.67 -11.89
CA MET A 49 -12.09 -10.40 -12.71
C MET A 49 -12.21 -11.26 -13.99
N ASN A 50 -11.20 -12.04 -14.35
CA ASN A 50 -11.19 -12.96 -15.48
C ASN A 50 -11.11 -14.44 -15.05
N ASN A 51 -11.36 -14.73 -13.75
CA ASN A 51 -11.26 -16.06 -13.13
C ASN A 51 -9.86 -16.68 -13.09
N ASN A 52 -8.79 -15.90 -13.27
CA ASN A 52 -7.43 -16.39 -13.03
C ASN A 52 -7.17 -16.48 -11.52
N ILE A 53 -6.44 -17.52 -11.12
CA ILE A 53 -6.02 -17.69 -9.73
C ILE A 53 -4.97 -16.61 -9.39
N ILE A 54 -5.18 -15.92 -8.28
CA ILE A 54 -4.30 -14.91 -7.73
C ILE A 54 -3.86 -15.35 -6.33
N THR A 55 -2.55 -15.44 -6.17
CA THR A 55 -1.92 -15.79 -4.90
C THR A 55 -0.91 -14.71 -4.52
N GLN A 56 -0.21 -14.89 -3.41
CA GLN A 56 0.86 -14.00 -2.98
C GLN A 56 1.95 -13.84 -4.06
N GLU A 57 2.27 -14.90 -4.80
CA GLU A 57 3.26 -14.88 -5.89
C GLU A 57 2.83 -13.98 -7.05
N SER A 58 1.54 -13.77 -7.26
CA SER A 58 1.03 -12.88 -8.30
C SER A 58 1.49 -11.43 -8.12
N PHE A 59 1.80 -11.05 -6.88
CA PHE A 59 2.33 -9.73 -6.53
C PHE A 59 3.84 -9.59 -6.76
N ASN A 60 4.54 -10.69 -7.10
CA ASN A 60 5.94 -10.64 -7.45
C ASN A 60 6.14 -9.91 -8.79
N GLY A 61 7.22 -9.16 -8.89
CA GLY A 61 7.59 -8.45 -10.11
C GLY A 61 8.47 -7.23 -9.82
N PRO A 62 9.00 -6.61 -10.89
CA PRO A 62 9.92 -5.47 -10.76
C PRO A 62 9.31 -4.30 -10.01
N LEU A 63 8.00 -4.07 -10.21
CA LEU A 63 7.20 -3.13 -9.43
C LEU A 63 5.72 -3.50 -9.52
N THR A 64 5.07 -3.63 -8.39
CA THR A 64 3.65 -3.91 -8.25
C THR A 64 3.00 -2.87 -7.35
N ALA A 65 1.83 -2.39 -7.73
CA ALA A 65 1.00 -1.50 -6.94
C ALA A 65 -0.28 -2.23 -6.52
N ILE A 66 -0.66 -2.14 -5.25
CA ILE A 66 -1.89 -2.72 -4.72
C ILE A 66 -2.74 -1.58 -4.16
N PHE A 67 -3.99 -1.52 -4.57
CA PHE A 67 -4.96 -0.56 -4.09
C PHE A 67 -6.22 -1.27 -3.61
N PHE A 68 -6.54 -1.11 -2.34
CA PHE A 68 -7.79 -1.60 -1.76
C PHE A 68 -8.86 -0.51 -1.90
N GLY A 69 -10.00 -0.87 -2.51
CA GLY A 69 -11.09 0.06 -2.80
C GLY A 69 -12.41 -0.69 -3.00
N PHE A 70 -13.42 -0.03 -3.53
CA PHE A 70 -14.68 -0.63 -3.93
C PHE A 70 -15.33 0.20 -5.05
N THR A 71 -16.14 -0.45 -5.89
CA THR A 71 -16.65 0.18 -7.12
C THR A 71 -17.66 1.29 -6.83
N ASN A 72 -18.43 1.16 -5.76
CA ASN A 72 -19.43 2.13 -5.35
C ASN A 72 -18.87 3.31 -4.51
N CYS A 73 -17.54 3.49 -4.50
CA CYS A 73 -16.90 4.63 -3.85
C CYS A 73 -17.10 5.89 -4.71
N PRO A 74 -17.71 6.96 -4.14
CA PRO A 74 -18.08 8.12 -4.98
C PRO A 74 -16.91 9.03 -5.36
N ASP A 75 -15.76 8.96 -4.68
CA ASP A 75 -14.74 10.00 -4.79
C ASP A 75 -13.30 9.42 -4.79
N ILE A 76 -12.81 8.91 -3.67
CA ILE A 76 -11.38 8.59 -3.49
C ILE A 76 -10.90 7.47 -4.42
N CYS A 77 -11.72 6.42 -4.65
CA CYS A 77 -11.30 5.29 -5.47
C CYS A 77 -11.13 5.68 -6.94
N PRO A 78 -12.11 6.30 -7.63
CA PRO A 78 -11.93 6.71 -9.01
C PRO A 78 -10.80 7.75 -9.17
N MET A 79 -10.66 8.70 -8.23
CA MET A 79 -9.55 9.66 -8.25
C MET A 79 -8.19 8.98 -8.13
N THR A 80 -8.06 7.98 -7.25
CA THR A 80 -6.80 7.25 -7.04
C THR A 80 -6.43 6.41 -8.25
N LEU A 81 -7.39 5.70 -8.84
CA LEU A 81 -7.16 4.91 -10.05
C LEU A 81 -6.82 5.80 -11.25
N ASN A 82 -7.54 6.91 -11.46
CA ASN A 82 -7.21 7.87 -12.51
C ASN A 82 -5.79 8.46 -12.33
N LYS A 83 -5.42 8.80 -11.09
CA LYS A 83 -4.05 9.23 -10.81
C LYS A 83 -3.03 8.15 -11.18
N MET A 84 -3.27 6.90 -10.81
CA MET A 84 -2.37 5.79 -11.16
C MET A 84 -2.30 5.57 -12.67
N ASP A 85 -3.40 5.71 -13.37
CA ASP A 85 -3.48 5.64 -14.81
C ASP A 85 -2.56 6.68 -15.49
N ILE A 86 -2.66 7.95 -15.08
CA ILE A 86 -1.80 9.03 -15.56
C ILE A 86 -0.32 8.74 -15.22
N VAL A 87 -0.04 8.26 -14.02
CA VAL A 87 1.32 7.94 -13.57
C VAL A 87 1.91 6.83 -14.43
N MET A 88 1.16 5.75 -14.68
CA MET A 88 1.60 4.62 -15.51
C MET A 88 1.88 5.08 -16.94
N ASN A 89 0.99 5.85 -17.54
CA ASN A 89 1.15 6.36 -18.91
C ASN A 89 2.43 7.20 -19.04
N ARG A 90 2.74 8.03 -18.05
CA ARG A 90 3.97 8.84 -18.06
C ARG A 90 5.24 8.00 -17.88
N ILE A 91 5.18 6.96 -17.05
CA ILE A 91 6.32 6.06 -16.81
C ILE A 91 6.58 5.18 -18.03
N LYS A 92 5.54 4.58 -18.63
CA LYS A 92 5.65 3.78 -19.86
C LYS A 92 6.29 4.59 -20.99
N LYS A 93 5.83 5.82 -21.20
CA LYS A 93 6.39 6.71 -22.22
C LYS A 93 7.89 7.00 -22.04
N ASN A 94 8.33 7.16 -20.80
CA ASN A 94 9.69 7.58 -20.51
C ASN A 94 10.67 6.42 -20.32
N LYS A 95 10.23 5.28 -19.78
CA LYS A 95 11.11 4.18 -19.35
C LYS A 95 10.77 2.82 -19.94
N LYS A 96 9.69 2.70 -20.70
CA LYS A 96 9.19 1.42 -21.27
C LYS A 96 9.08 0.30 -20.22
N LYS A 97 8.79 0.64 -18.96
CA LYS A 97 8.66 -0.31 -17.87
C LYS A 97 7.19 -0.44 -17.48
N ASP A 98 6.75 -1.67 -17.30
CA ASP A 98 5.41 -1.98 -16.85
C ASP A 98 5.33 -2.07 -15.33
N ILE A 99 4.23 -1.53 -14.80
CA ILE A 99 3.83 -1.65 -13.41
C ILE A 99 2.54 -2.45 -13.41
N LYS A 100 2.50 -3.55 -12.68
CA LYS A 100 1.24 -4.24 -12.41
C LYS A 100 0.47 -3.46 -11.35
N VAL A 101 -0.81 -3.19 -11.59
CA VAL A 101 -1.69 -2.55 -10.61
C VAL A 101 -2.85 -3.47 -10.30
N PHE A 102 -2.96 -3.87 -9.05
CA PHE A 102 -4.05 -4.67 -8.52
C PHE A 102 -5.04 -3.76 -7.79
N PHE A 103 -6.30 -3.85 -8.16
CA PHE A 103 -7.42 -3.29 -7.43
C PHE A 103 -8.11 -4.43 -6.67
N ILE A 104 -8.13 -4.36 -5.35
CA ILE A 104 -8.73 -5.39 -4.49
C ILE A 104 -9.98 -4.81 -3.86
N SER A 105 -11.14 -5.37 -4.18
CA SER A 105 -12.39 -4.89 -3.61
C SER A 105 -12.52 -5.26 -2.15
N VAL A 106 -12.80 -4.26 -1.30
CA VAL A 106 -13.17 -4.45 0.11
C VAL A 106 -14.68 -4.63 0.30
N ASP A 107 -15.44 -4.67 -0.80
CA ASP A 107 -16.89 -4.90 -0.80
C ASP A 107 -17.30 -6.04 -1.74
N PRO A 108 -16.78 -7.24 -1.56
CA PRO A 108 -17.02 -8.35 -2.49
C PRO A 108 -18.48 -8.79 -2.58
N LYS A 109 -19.35 -8.31 -1.68
CA LYS A 109 -20.79 -8.57 -1.76
C LYS A 109 -21.48 -7.81 -2.88
N ARG A 110 -21.06 -6.56 -3.16
CA ARG A 110 -21.56 -5.73 -4.27
C ARG A 110 -20.66 -5.85 -5.50
N ASP A 111 -19.38 -6.00 -5.31
CA ASP A 111 -18.34 -6.00 -6.33
C ASP A 111 -18.11 -7.43 -6.85
N THR A 112 -19.02 -7.94 -7.67
CA THR A 112 -18.80 -9.22 -8.38
C THR A 112 -17.68 -9.07 -9.42
N PRO A 113 -17.09 -10.18 -9.94
CA PRO A 113 -16.06 -10.10 -11.00
C PRO A 113 -16.46 -9.22 -12.17
N ASP A 114 -17.72 -9.35 -12.66
CA ASP A 114 -18.21 -8.56 -13.78
C ASP A 114 -18.35 -7.07 -13.45
N VAL A 115 -18.81 -6.73 -12.23
CA VAL A 115 -18.91 -5.35 -11.75
C VAL A 115 -17.52 -4.71 -11.64
N VAL A 116 -16.54 -5.43 -11.10
CA VAL A 116 -15.15 -4.96 -11.00
C VAL A 116 -14.55 -4.77 -12.41
N LYS A 117 -14.81 -5.71 -13.32
CA LYS A 117 -14.34 -5.65 -14.70
C LYS A 117 -14.90 -4.43 -15.44
N ASP A 118 -16.20 -4.21 -15.35
CA ASP A 118 -16.88 -3.05 -15.95
C ASP A 118 -16.32 -1.74 -15.38
N TYR A 119 -16.21 -1.65 -14.05
CA TYR A 119 -15.64 -0.48 -13.38
C TYR A 119 -14.21 -0.17 -13.85
N LEU A 120 -13.34 -1.18 -13.94
CA LEU A 120 -11.94 -0.99 -14.34
C LEU A 120 -11.79 -0.72 -15.83
N SER A 121 -12.77 -1.07 -16.67
CA SER A 121 -12.78 -0.75 -18.09
C SER A 121 -12.83 0.75 -18.41
N ASN A 122 -13.16 1.58 -17.43
CA ASN A 122 -13.17 3.04 -17.57
C ASN A 122 -11.76 3.68 -17.47
N PHE A 123 -10.71 2.90 -17.29
CA PHE A 123 -9.32 3.37 -17.21
C PHE A 123 -8.50 2.85 -18.40
N ASP A 124 -7.54 3.64 -18.89
CA ASP A 124 -6.73 3.32 -20.09
C ASP A 124 -5.74 2.17 -19.86
N ASN A 125 -5.25 1.99 -18.64
CA ASN A 125 -4.31 0.95 -18.28
C ASN A 125 -5.03 -0.31 -17.78
N ASN A 126 -4.45 -1.47 -18.08
CA ASN A 126 -4.99 -2.75 -17.64
C ASN A 126 -4.77 -2.95 -16.14
N PHE A 127 -5.71 -2.51 -15.33
CA PHE A 127 -5.75 -2.84 -13.92
C PHE A 127 -6.30 -4.26 -13.72
N ILE A 128 -5.76 -4.97 -12.74
CA ILE A 128 -6.16 -6.33 -12.40
C ILE A 128 -7.10 -6.24 -11.19
N GLY A 129 -8.39 -6.48 -11.41
CA GLY A 129 -9.40 -6.45 -10.36
C GLY A 129 -9.47 -7.79 -9.63
N ILE A 130 -9.47 -7.75 -8.30
CA ILE A 130 -9.60 -8.92 -7.42
C ILE A 130 -10.83 -8.73 -6.55
N THR A 131 -11.66 -9.76 -6.49
CA THR A 131 -12.80 -9.90 -5.58
C THR A 131 -12.97 -11.37 -5.22
N GLY A 132 -13.86 -11.71 -4.30
CA GLY A 132 -14.03 -13.11 -3.92
C GLY A 132 -14.75 -13.30 -2.59
N ASP A 133 -14.36 -14.31 -1.82
CA ASP A 133 -14.94 -14.57 -0.52
C ASP A 133 -14.71 -13.38 0.44
N PRO A 134 -15.76 -12.88 1.11
CA PRO A 134 -15.64 -11.74 2.02
C PRO A 134 -14.67 -11.97 3.18
N GLY A 135 -14.57 -13.21 3.68
CA GLY A 135 -13.66 -13.56 4.77
C GLY A 135 -12.20 -13.53 4.31
N GLU A 136 -11.91 -14.09 3.13
CA GLU A 136 -10.57 -14.07 2.55
C GLU A 136 -10.12 -12.64 2.22
N ILE A 137 -10.98 -11.83 1.61
CA ILE A 137 -10.72 -10.41 1.34
C ILE A 137 -10.47 -9.63 2.63
N PHE A 138 -11.26 -9.91 3.68
CA PHE A 138 -11.06 -9.28 4.99
C PHE A 138 -9.69 -9.64 5.58
N LEU A 139 -9.33 -10.92 5.60
CA LEU A 139 -8.03 -11.38 6.11
C LEU A 139 -6.87 -10.80 5.30
N LEU A 140 -7.00 -10.78 3.97
CA LEU A 140 -6.00 -10.17 3.10
C LEU A 140 -5.84 -8.67 3.40
N SER A 141 -6.94 -7.93 3.49
CA SER A 141 -6.89 -6.49 3.79
C SER A 141 -6.23 -6.21 5.15
N GLN A 142 -6.58 -6.98 6.17
CA GLN A 142 -5.97 -6.90 7.52
C GLN A 142 -4.46 -7.17 7.47
N SER A 143 -4.02 -8.17 6.71
CA SER A 143 -2.60 -8.51 6.57
C SER A 143 -1.77 -7.38 5.93
N TRP A 144 -2.41 -6.49 5.17
CA TRP A 144 -1.82 -5.28 4.61
C TRP A 144 -2.08 -4.02 5.45
N GLY A 145 -2.64 -4.16 6.65
CA GLY A 145 -2.95 -3.04 7.55
C GLY A 145 -4.05 -2.11 7.00
N ILE A 146 -4.90 -2.63 6.14
CA ILE A 146 -6.06 -1.91 5.61
C ILE A 146 -7.23 -2.11 6.57
N ILE A 147 -7.71 -1.02 7.13
CA ILE A 147 -8.91 -1.00 7.97
C ILE A 147 -10.07 -0.62 7.07
N SER A 148 -11.15 -1.42 7.11
CA SER A 148 -12.40 -1.13 6.42
C SER A 148 -13.59 -1.36 7.36
N GLN A 149 -14.57 -0.44 7.33
CA GLN A 149 -15.76 -0.51 8.16
C GLN A 149 -16.99 -0.07 7.34
N LYS A 150 -18.07 -0.86 7.44
CA LYS A 150 -19.36 -0.48 6.86
C LYS A 150 -20.06 0.56 7.73
N ILE A 151 -20.54 1.61 7.07
CA ILE A 151 -21.36 2.65 7.67
C ILE A 151 -22.75 2.55 7.03
N PHE A 152 -23.73 2.09 7.81
CA PHE A 152 -25.10 1.91 7.34
C PHE A 152 -25.89 3.22 7.36
N PHE A 153 -26.71 3.42 6.35
CA PHE A 153 -27.66 4.52 6.23
C PHE A 153 -29.05 4.10 6.71
N GLU A 154 -29.91 5.06 6.98
CA GLU A 154 -31.31 4.81 7.42
C GLU A 154 -32.15 4.02 6.42
N ASN A 155 -31.84 4.14 5.12
CA ASN A 155 -32.50 3.40 4.04
C ASN A 155 -32.04 1.94 3.88
N GLY A 156 -31.16 1.47 4.76
CA GLY A 156 -30.62 0.09 4.75
C GLY A 156 -29.44 -0.13 3.79
N ASP A 157 -29.02 0.89 3.01
CA ASP A 157 -27.81 0.86 2.22
C ASP A 157 -26.58 1.17 3.10
N TYR A 158 -25.38 1.02 2.57
CA TYR A 158 -24.14 1.31 3.32
C TYR A 158 -23.06 1.90 2.43
N ASN A 159 -22.19 2.66 3.05
CA ASN A 159 -20.89 3.03 2.51
C ASN A 159 -19.78 2.27 3.25
N ILE A 160 -18.55 2.31 2.73
CA ILE A 160 -17.37 1.73 3.40
C ILE A 160 -16.37 2.84 3.65
N ASP A 161 -16.08 3.06 4.93
CA ASP A 161 -14.91 3.85 5.34
C ASP A 161 -13.70 2.93 5.37
N HIS A 162 -12.64 3.29 4.65
CA HIS A 162 -11.43 2.50 4.59
C HIS A 162 -10.18 3.34 4.36
N SER A 163 -9.05 2.84 4.85
CA SER A 163 -7.76 3.42 4.49
C SER A 163 -7.40 3.06 3.04
N SER A 164 -7.00 4.06 2.25
CA SER A 164 -6.85 3.93 0.80
C SER A 164 -5.48 4.36 0.24
N PRO A 165 -4.34 3.94 0.86
CA PRO A 165 -3.06 4.14 0.20
C PRO A 165 -2.89 3.15 -0.95
N VAL A 166 -2.15 3.56 -1.99
CA VAL A 166 -1.59 2.62 -2.95
C VAL A 166 -0.29 2.06 -2.38
N ILE A 167 -0.24 0.76 -2.17
CA ILE A 167 0.91 0.04 -1.62
C ILE A 167 1.82 -0.33 -2.79
N LEU A 168 3.11 -0.03 -2.68
CA LEU A 168 4.11 -0.38 -3.68
C LEU A 168 4.97 -1.55 -3.19
N LEU A 169 5.11 -2.56 -4.06
CA LEU A 169 5.95 -3.74 -3.84
C LEU A 169 7.03 -3.84 -4.91
N LYS A 170 8.16 -4.39 -4.53
CA LYS A 170 9.22 -4.86 -5.43
C LYS A 170 9.55 -6.29 -5.07
N ASP A 171 9.46 -7.20 -6.04
CA ASP A 171 9.65 -8.63 -5.83
C ASP A 171 8.83 -9.17 -4.64
N GLY A 172 7.55 -8.77 -4.57
CA GLY A 172 6.60 -9.14 -3.53
C GLY A 172 6.83 -8.47 -2.17
N LYS A 173 7.87 -7.64 -2.00
CA LYS A 173 8.20 -6.98 -0.74
C LYS A 173 7.74 -5.53 -0.73
N TYR A 174 7.16 -5.11 0.40
CA TYR A 174 6.78 -3.72 0.61
C TYR A 174 7.98 -2.78 0.49
N ILE A 175 7.81 -1.70 -0.28
CA ILE A 175 8.85 -0.67 -0.45
C ILE A 175 8.37 0.74 -0.09
N ALA A 176 7.11 1.05 -0.38
CA ALA A 176 6.55 2.39 -0.14
C ALA A 176 5.02 2.38 -0.24
N LYS A 177 4.41 3.52 0.09
CA LYS A 177 2.99 3.79 -0.18
C LYS A 177 2.82 5.17 -0.80
N ILE A 178 1.82 5.31 -1.67
CA ILE A 178 1.36 6.57 -2.24
C ILE A 178 0.03 6.92 -1.57
N SER A 179 -0.05 8.10 -0.97
CA SER A 179 -1.29 8.63 -0.40
C SER A 179 -2.22 9.14 -1.52
N HIS A 180 -3.53 9.09 -1.30
CA HIS A 180 -4.49 9.76 -2.19
C HIS A 180 -4.20 11.28 -2.29
N ARG A 181 -3.62 11.88 -1.24
CA ARG A 181 -3.24 13.32 -1.19
C ARG A 181 -1.94 13.64 -1.93
N ASP A 182 -1.15 12.63 -2.30
CA ASP A 182 0.09 12.86 -3.05
C ASP A 182 -0.25 13.29 -4.49
N ASP A 183 0.42 14.32 -4.97
CA ASP A 183 0.26 14.74 -6.36
C ASP A 183 0.94 13.76 -7.34
N ILE A 184 0.65 13.92 -8.63
CA ILE A 184 1.19 13.06 -9.70
C ILE A 184 2.71 13.13 -9.78
N LYS A 185 3.32 14.32 -9.60
CA LYS A 185 4.78 14.51 -9.68
C LYS A 185 5.48 13.76 -8.55
N LYS A 186 4.94 13.86 -7.32
CA LYS A 186 5.46 13.16 -6.14
C LYS A 186 5.33 11.64 -6.32
N SER A 187 4.19 11.16 -6.84
CA SER A 187 3.97 9.75 -7.13
C SER A 187 4.96 9.20 -8.17
N ILE A 188 5.19 9.92 -9.26
CA ILE A 188 6.18 9.57 -10.29
C ILE A 188 7.60 9.55 -9.71
N LYS A 189 7.97 10.58 -8.92
CA LYS A 189 9.29 10.65 -8.28
C LYS A 189 9.53 9.45 -7.36
N LEU A 190 8.51 9.08 -6.57
CA LEU A 190 8.59 7.92 -5.67
C LEU A 190 8.78 6.62 -6.46
N ILE A 191 7.96 6.38 -7.47
CA ILE A 191 8.01 5.17 -8.31
C ILE A 191 9.36 5.09 -9.05
N ASN A 192 9.83 6.20 -9.61
CA ASN A 192 11.11 6.25 -10.34
C ASN A 192 12.33 5.91 -9.48
N LYS A 193 12.22 6.05 -8.16
CA LYS A 193 13.28 5.65 -7.22
C LYS A 193 13.49 4.12 -7.19
N TYR A 194 12.44 3.36 -7.53
CA TYR A 194 12.46 1.88 -7.42
C TYR A 194 12.47 1.17 -8.78
N LEU A 195 12.25 1.89 -9.88
CA LEU A 195 12.41 1.43 -11.26
C LEU A 195 13.86 1.51 -11.72
#